data_566e8093c259a2f9bae856960b395f1a
#
_entry.id   566e8093c259a2f9bae856960b395f1a
#
_cell.length_a   1.000
_cell.length_b   1.000
_cell.length_c   1.000
_cell.angle_alpha   90.00
_cell.angle_beta   90.00
_cell.angle_gamma   90.00
#
_symmetry.space_group_name_H-M   'P 1'
#
loop_
_entity.id
_entity.type
_entity.pdbx_description
1 polymer ?
#
loop_
_entity_poly.entity_id
_entity_poly.type
_entity_poly.pdbx_seq_one_letter_code
_entity_poly.pdbx_strand_id
1 'polypeptide(L)'
;LDVVRSRRNKVYKIGRIVSVLAACLVLAVFFFHVGDDHLSIPVTIPSDLGMYQRGGTHTRNVVKLLNDSQYDEALILVDSLRIVYRREDSLVLAKKIKTEEDVYVHEFDSIVLYQLEWLRIQSLIGQKKYNEVRESLEQYRLQEGDYRDKADSLWMLLR
;
A
#
# COMPACT_ATOMS: atom_id res chain seq x y z
N LEU A 1 -21.63 15.13 -60.30
CA LEU A 1 -20.45 14.26 -59.98
C LEU A 1 -19.60 14.81 -58.84
N ASP A 2 -19.54 16.13 -58.60
CA ASP A 2 -18.68 16.74 -57.58
C ASP A 2 -19.15 16.56 -56.13
N VAL A 3 -20.46 16.43 -55.90
CA VAL A 3 -21.05 16.24 -54.55
C VAL A 3 -20.69 14.91 -53.94
N VAL A 4 -20.62 13.83 -54.74
CA VAL A 4 -20.25 12.50 -54.30
C VAL A 4 -18.78 12.39 -53.94
N ARG A 5 -17.93 13.12 -54.70
CA ARG A 5 -16.47 13.17 -54.44
C ARG A 5 -16.14 13.91 -53.15
N SER A 6 -16.89 14.96 -52.82
CA SER A 6 -16.73 15.75 -51.59
C SER A 6 -17.12 14.95 -50.34
N ARG A 7 -18.20 14.17 -50.39
CA ARG A 7 -18.62 13.29 -49.27
C ARG A 7 -17.60 12.17 -48.98
N ARG A 8 -17.03 11.57 -50.02
CA ARG A 8 -16.02 10.52 -49.90
C ARG A 8 -14.75 11.01 -49.22
N ASN A 9 -14.29 12.23 -49.54
CA ASN A 9 -13.11 12.83 -48.90
C ASN A 9 -13.34 13.21 -47.43
N LYS A 10 -14.55 13.60 -47.05
CA LYS A 10 -14.91 13.86 -45.65
C LYS A 10 -14.89 12.58 -44.82
N VAL A 11 -15.45 11.47 -45.31
CA VAL A 11 -15.45 10.18 -44.59
C VAL A 11 -14.04 9.65 -44.41
N TYR A 12 -13.16 9.76 -45.40
CA TYR A 12 -11.75 9.38 -45.29
C TYR A 12 -10.98 10.21 -44.23
N LYS A 13 -11.27 11.53 -44.16
CA LYS A 13 -10.64 12.38 -43.15
C LYS A 13 -11.11 12.02 -41.72
N ILE A 14 -12.39 11.77 -41.53
CA ILE A 14 -12.95 11.36 -40.23
C ILE A 14 -12.39 9.99 -39.83
N GLY A 15 -12.34 9.01 -40.74
CA GLY A 15 -11.77 7.69 -40.47
C GLY A 15 -10.29 7.74 -40.04
N ARG A 16 -9.48 8.61 -40.67
CA ARG A 16 -8.08 8.85 -40.27
C ARG A 16 -7.96 9.43 -38.86
N ILE A 17 -8.80 10.42 -38.52
CA ILE A 17 -8.77 11.05 -37.18
C ILE A 17 -9.17 10.03 -36.11
N VAL A 18 -10.20 9.24 -36.35
CA VAL A 18 -10.66 8.19 -35.41
C VAL A 18 -9.59 7.12 -35.21
N SER A 19 -8.91 6.69 -36.26
CA SER A 19 -7.85 5.66 -36.14
C SER A 19 -6.62 6.19 -35.40
N VAL A 20 -6.25 7.47 -35.56
CA VAL A 20 -5.15 8.11 -34.81
C VAL A 20 -5.51 8.22 -33.33
N LEU A 21 -6.73 8.65 -33.01
CA LEU A 21 -7.20 8.74 -31.62
C LEU A 21 -7.25 7.36 -30.96
N ALA A 22 -7.71 6.32 -31.65
CA ALA A 22 -7.72 4.95 -31.14
C ALA A 22 -6.29 4.44 -30.89
N ALA A 23 -5.35 4.70 -31.80
CA ALA A 23 -3.94 4.35 -31.61
C ALA A 23 -3.30 5.08 -30.42
N CYS A 24 -3.59 6.38 -30.25
CA CYS A 24 -3.12 7.15 -29.10
C CYS A 24 -3.69 6.64 -27.78
N LEU A 25 -4.96 6.23 -27.74
CA LEU A 25 -5.58 5.61 -26.56
C LEU A 25 -4.94 4.27 -26.21
N VAL A 26 -4.70 3.41 -27.22
CA VAL A 26 -4.03 2.11 -27.01
C VAL A 26 -2.59 2.32 -26.51
N LEU A 27 -1.85 3.27 -27.08
CA LEU A 27 -0.51 3.63 -26.62
C LEU A 27 -0.53 4.21 -25.21
N ALA A 28 -1.47 5.10 -24.89
CA ALA A 28 -1.62 5.62 -23.53
C ALA A 28 -1.89 4.51 -22.51
N VAL A 29 -2.86 3.62 -22.78
CA VAL A 29 -3.13 2.46 -21.92
C VAL A 29 -1.90 1.56 -21.80
N PHE A 30 -1.16 1.33 -22.89
CA PHE A 30 0.05 0.52 -22.87
C PHE A 30 1.16 1.20 -22.04
N PHE A 31 1.40 2.51 -22.21
CA PHE A 31 2.39 3.24 -21.41
C PHE A 31 2.00 3.34 -19.93
N PHE A 32 0.72 3.50 -19.62
CA PHE A 32 0.26 3.50 -18.22
C PHE A 32 0.33 2.10 -17.58
N HIS A 33 0.16 1.02 -18.35
CA HIS A 33 0.27 -0.36 -17.84
C HIS A 33 1.71 -0.87 -17.77
N VAL A 34 2.56 -0.49 -18.73
CA VAL A 34 3.96 -0.95 -18.80
C VAL A 34 4.88 -0.18 -17.85
N GLY A 35 4.47 1.02 -17.42
CA GLY A 35 5.29 1.85 -16.51
C GLY A 35 5.51 1.26 -15.11
N ASP A 36 4.60 0.43 -14.62
CA ASP A 36 4.67 -0.10 -13.25
C ASP A 36 5.33 -1.49 -13.13
N ASP A 37 5.52 -2.23 -14.24
CA ASP A 37 6.01 -3.61 -14.19
C ASP A 37 7.53 -3.74 -14.01
N HIS A 38 8.30 -2.65 -14.11
CA HIS A 38 9.76 -2.71 -14.02
C HIS A 38 10.30 -2.65 -12.59
N LEU A 39 9.50 -2.19 -11.62
CA LEU A 39 9.91 -2.13 -10.22
C LEU A 39 9.36 -3.36 -9.49
N SER A 40 10.15 -4.43 -9.37
CA SER A 40 9.81 -5.57 -8.53
C SER A 40 10.50 -5.42 -7.19
N ILE A 41 9.78 -4.86 -6.22
CA ILE A 41 10.27 -4.77 -4.83
C ILE A 41 9.86 -6.04 -4.11
N PRO A 42 10.80 -6.77 -3.50
CA PRO A 42 10.48 -7.97 -2.73
C PRO A 42 9.74 -7.61 -1.45
N VAL A 43 8.69 -8.37 -1.13
CA VAL A 43 8.04 -8.32 0.18
C VAL A 43 9.03 -8.81 1.23
N THR A 44 9.33 -7.98 2.23
CA THR A 44 10.29 -8.30 3.29
C THR A 44 9.60 -8.36 4.64
N ILE A 45 9.43 -9.57 5.16
CA ILE A 45 8.81 -9.82 6.46
C ILE A 45 9.92 -10.08 7.47
N PRO A 46 10.09 -9.24 8.51
CA PRO A 46 11.07 -9.49 9.56
C PRO A 46 10.69 -10.73 10.37
N SER A 47 11.71 -11.53 10.76
CA SER A 47 11.53 -12.78 11.49
C SER A 47 11.07 -12.58 12.95
N ASP A 48 11.27 -11.39 13.49
CA ASP A 48 10.90 -10.99 14.86
C ASP A 48 9.44 -10.52 15.00
N LEU A 49 8.75 -10.35 13.87
CA LEU A 49 7.33 -10.00 13.89
C LEU A 49 6.48 -11.08 14.58
N GLY A 50 5.71 -10.65 15.56
CA GLY A 50 4.82 -11.54 16.30
C GLY A 50 5.44 -12.21 17.53
N MET A 51 6.64 -11.81 17.96
CA MET A 51 7.25 -12.30 19.21
C MET A 51 6.55 -11.77 20.46
N TYR A 52 5.84 -10.65 20.36
CA TYR A 52 5.11 -10.05 21.48
C TYR A 52 3.82 -10.81 21.78
N GLN A 53 3.68 -11.28 23.04
CA GLN A 53 2.62 -12.22 23.43
C GLN A 53 1.19 -11.72 23.17
N ARG A 54 0.90 -10.44 23.39
CA ARG A 54 -0.46 -9.88 23.30
C ARG A 54 -0.94 -9.63 21.86
N GLY A 55 -0.07 -9.18 20.97
CA GLY A 55 -0.38 -8.95 19.54
C GLY A 55 0.03 -10.10 18.62
N GLY A 56 0.82 -11.05 19.13
CA GLY A 56 1.54 -12.04 18.34
C GLY A 56 0.66 -12.99 17.51
N THR A 57 -0.54 -13.32 17.97
CA THR A 57 -1.46 -14.17 17.19
C THR A 57 -2.03 -13.43 15.99
N HIS A 58 -2.40 -12.17 16.17
CA HIS A 58 -2.98 -11.36 15.09
C HIS A 58 -1.94 -11.02 14.02
N THR A 59 -0.76 -10.59 14.43
CA THR A 59 0.34 -10.31 13.49
C THR A 59 0.83 -11.55 12.76
N ARG A 60 0.85 -12.73 13.42
CA ARG A 60 1.18 -14.01 12.77
C ARG A 60 0.21 -14.39 11.67
N ASN A 61 -1.08 -14.13 11.85
CA ASN A 61 -2.07 -14.40 10.80
C ASN A 61 -1.83 -13.52 9.57
N VAL A 62 -1.49 -12.24 9.77
CA VAL A 62 -1.12 -11.35 8.67
C VAL A 62 0.17 -11.83 7.97
N VAL A 63 1.20 -12.19 8.75
CA VAL A 63 2.46 -12.72 8.22
C VAL A 63 2.22 -13.98 7.39
N LYS A 64 1.33 -14.87 7.85
CA LYS A 64 0.95 -16.06 7.09
C LYS A 64 0.33 -15.70 5.74
N LEU A 65 -0.64 -14.78 5.72
CA LEU A 65 -1.28 -14.32 4.48
C LEU A 65 -0.26 -13.71 3.51
N LEU A 66 0.70 -12.92 4.02
CA LEU A 66 1.77 -12.34 3.20
C LEU A 66 2.69 -13.41 2.61
N ASN A 67 3.07 -14.44 3.40
CA ASN A 67 3.88 -15.56 2.93
C ASN A 67 3.15 -16.40 1.88
N ASP A 68 1.82 -16.52 2.01
CA ASP A 68 0.95 -17.22 1.07
C ASP A 68 0.60 -16.32 -0.16
N SER A 69 1.19 -15.12 -0.26
CA SER A 69 0.94 -14.13 -1.33
C SER A 69 -0.52 -13.65 -1.42
N GLN A 70 -1.26 -13.77 -0.32
CA GLN A 70 -2.65 -13.31 -0.18
C GLN A 70 -2.68 -11.84 0.30
N TYR A 71 -2.18 -10.95 -0.55
CA TYR A 71 -1.93 -9.55 -0.18
C TYR A 71 -3.21 -8.74 0.07
N ASP A 72 -4.31 -9.05 -0.61
CA ASP A 72 -5.59 -8.38 -0.44
C ASP A 72 -6.19 -8.71 0.94
N GLU A 73 -6.20 -9.98 1.30
CA GLU A 73 -6.67 -10.47 2.59
C GLU A 73 -5.77 -9.98 3.73
N ALA A 74 -4.46 -9.96 3.51
CA ALA A 74 -3.50 -9.41 4.46
C ALA A 74 -3.79 -7.93 4.74
N LEU A 75 -4.03 -7.11 3.70
CA LEU A 75 -4.34 -5.69 3.84
C LEU A 75 -5.64 -5.46 4.61
N ILE A 76 -6.71 -6.19 4.27
CA ILE A 76 -8.00 -6.10 4.97
C ILE A 76 -7.83 -6.44 6.46
N LEU A 77 -7.10 -7.52 6.77
CA LEU A 77 -6.87 -7.94 8.15
C LEU A 77 -6.04 -6.89 8.92
N VAL A 78 -4.97 -6.37 8.32
CA VAL A 78 -4.15 -5.33 8.93
C VAL A 78 -4.97 -4.08 9.23
N ASP A 79 -5.75 -3.58 8.27
CA ASP A 79 -6.54 -2.37 8.45
C ASP A 79 -7.61 -2.56 9.54
N SER A 80 -8.22 -3.74 9.62
CA SER A 80 -9.15 -4.08 10.69
C SER A 80 -8.47 -4.07 12.08
N LEU A 81 -7.29 -4.68 12.19
CA LEU A 81 -6.52 -4.71 13.44
C LEU A 81 -6.08 -3.30 13.87
N ARG A 82 -5.62 -2.47 12.93
CA ARG A 82 -5.24 -1.08 13.22
C ARG A 82 -6.40 -0.26 13.81
N ILE A 83 -7.62 -0.47 13.33
CA ILE A 83 -8.81 0.20 13.89
C ILE A 83 -9.02 -0.22 15.35
N VAL A 84 -8.90 -1.52 15.66
CA VAL A 84 -9.06 -2.05 17.01
C VAL A 84 -8.03 -1.47 17.96
N TYR A 85 -6.73 -1.59 17.62
CA TYR A 85 -5.63 -1.10 18.47
C TYR A 85 -5.63 0.41 18.64
N ARG A 86 -5.93 1.19 17.60
CA ARG A 86 -6.08 2.65 17.72
C ARG A 86 -7.25 3.06 18.63
N ARG A 87 -8.33 2.29 18.62
CA ARG A 87 -9.48 2.54 19.50
C ARG A 87 -9.12 2.26 20.96
N GLU A 88 -8.43 1.15 21.22
CA GLU A 88 -7.99 0.79 22.57
C GLU A 88 -7.00 1.82 23.12
N ASP A 89 -5.98 2.20 22.34
CA ASP A 89 -5.02 3.24 22.67
C ASP A 89 -5.71 4.58 22.99
N SER A 90 -6.65 5.01 22.15
CA SER A 90 -7.42 6.24 22.37
C SER A 90 -8.25 6.20 23.65
N LEU A 91 -8.78 5.05 24.03
CA LEU A 91 -9.53 4.88 25.29
C LEU A 91 -8.62 4.97 26.51
N VAL A 92 -7.41 4.41 26.42
CA VAL A 92 -6.39 4.52 27.48
C VAL A 92 -5.98 5.97 27.67
N LEU A 93 -5.65 6.68 26.59
CA LEU A 93 -5.29 8.10 26.62
C LEU A 93 -6.41 8.99 27.15
N ALA A 94 -7.67 8.73 26.76
CA ALA A 94 -8.84 9.50 27.23
C ALA A 94 -9.09 9.32 28.73
N LYS A 95 -8.72 8.18 29.32
CA LYS A 95 -8.83 7.92 30.77
C LYS A 95 -7.77 8.65 31.58
N LYS A 96 -6.88 9.41 30.94
CA LYS A 96 -5.68 10.02 31.56
C LYS A 96 -4.90 8.96 32.32
N ILE A 97 -3.97 8.29 31.65
CA ILE A 97 -3.06 7.27 32.17
C ILE A 97 -2.83 7.46 33.69
N LYS A 98 -3.47 6.63 34.52
CA LYS A 98 -3.48 6.80 35.97
C LYS A 98 -2.67 5.75 36.70
N THR A 99 -2.38 4.62 36.03
CA THR A 99 -1.72 3.47 36.63
C THR A 99 -0.53 3.03 35.79
N GLU A 100 0.42 2.32 36.39
CA GLU A 100 1.54 1.70 35.66
C GLU A 100 1.04 0.72 34.60
N GLU A 101 -0.08 0.04 34.87
CA GLU A 101 -0.71 -0.87 33.92
C GLU A 101 -1.24 -0.14 32.67
N ASP A 102 -1.84 1.05 32.84
CA ASP A 102 -2.29 1.86 31.71
C ASP A 102 -1.11 2.32 30.83
N VAL A 103 0.05 2.69 31.43
CA VAL A 103 1.27 3.02 30.71
C VAL A 103 1.77 1.84 29.90
N TYR A 104 1.82 0.67 30.52
CA TYR A 104 2.29 -0.55 29.85
C TYR A 104 1.41 -0.92 28.66
N VAL A 105 0.08 -0.81 28.78
CA VAL A 105 -0.86 -1.10 27.70
C VAL A 105 -0.66 -0.13 26.55
N HIS A 106 -0.50 1.16 26.84
CA HIS A 106 -0.26 2.19 25.81
C HIS A 106 1.04 1.94 25.02
N GLU A 107 2.15 1.71 25.73
CA GLU A 107 3.43 1.40 25.07
C GLU A 107 3.33 0.16 24.19
N PHE A 108 2.66 -0.88 24.69
CA PHE A 108 2.48 -2.11 23.96
C PHE A 108 1.63 -1.94 22.70
N ASP A 109 0.50 -1.27 22.81
CA ASP A 109 -0.39 -1.01 21.66
C ASP A 109 0.31 -0.15 20.59
N SER A 110 1.17 0.80 21.01
CA SER A 110 2.00 1.59 20.11
C SER A 110 2.99 0.73 19.32
N ILE A 111 3.64 -0.25 19.96
CA ILE A 111 4.55 -1.18 19.30
C ILE A 111 3.79 -2.04 18.27
N VAL A 112 2.62 -2.57 18.66
CA VAL A 112 1.79 -3.38 17.75
C VAL A 112 1.31 -2.56 16.57
N LEU A 113 0.87 -1.32 16.78
CA LEU A 113 0.46 -0.42 15.70
C LEU A 113 1.61 -0.15 14.73
N TYR A 114 2.82 0.06 15.23
CA TYR A 114 4.01 0.24 14.41
C TYR A 114 4.31 -0.98 13.55
N GLN A 115 4.21 -2.20 14.11
CA GLN A 115 4.36 -3.44 13.36
C GLN A 115 3.26 -3.63 12.31
N LEU A 116 2.02 -3.31 12.64
CA LEU A 116 0.89 -3.39 11.71
C LEU A 116 1.05 -2.41 10.54
N GLU A 117 1.57 -1.20 10.77
CA GLU A 117 1.89 -0.26 9.69
C GLU A 117 2.96 -0.84 8.73
N TRP A 118 3.99 -1.48 9.26
CA TRP A 118 4.98 -2.15 8.42
C TRP A 118 4.35 -3.27 7.58
N LEU A 119 3.52 -4.11 8.18
CA LEU A 119 2.82 -5.19 7.46
C LEU A 119 1.85 -4.66 6.41
N ARG A 120 1.23 -3.51 6.67
CA ARG A 120 0.41 -2.79 5.68
C ARG A 120 1.24 -2.38 4.46
N ILE A 121 2.40 -1.77 4.69
CA ILE A 121 3.34 -1.41 3.62
C ILE A 121 3.73 -2.63 2.81
N GLN A 122 4.05 -3.76 3.45
CA GLN A 122 4.39 -5.00 2.76
C GLN A 122 3.21 -5.56 1.93
N SER A 123 1.99 -5.46 2.43
CA SER A 123 0.78 -5.84 1.68
C SER A 123 0.60 -4.98 0.42
N LEU A 124 0.79 -3.67 0.53
CA LEU A 124 0.72 -2.74 -0.59
C LEU A 124 1.81 -2.99 -1.64
N ILE A 125 3.03 -3.36 -1.20
CA ILE A 125 4.12 -3.78 -2.10
C ILE A 125 3.71 -5.01 -2.89
N GLY A 126 3.16 -6.03 -2.22
CA GLY A 126 2.69 -7.24 -2.88
C GLY A 126 1.59 -6.98 -3.92
N GLN A 127 0.76 -5.98 -3.67
CA GLN A 127 -0.27 -5.51 -4.61
C GLN A 127 0.28 -4.56 -5.70
N LYS A 128 1.57 -4.24 -5.69
CA LYS A 128 2.23 -3.25 -6.58
C LYS A 128 1.63 -1.83 -6.50
N LYS A 129 1.02 -1.47 -5.37
CA LYS A 129 0.42 -0.15 -5.13
C LYS A 129 1.47 0.86 -4.65
N TYR A 130 2.49 1.10 -5.46
CA TYR A 130 3.68 1.86 -5.07
C TYR A 130 3.41 3.32 -4.68
N ASN A 131 2.36 3.95 -5.20
CA ASN A 131 1.97 5.30 -4.77
C ASN A 131 1.50 5.29 -3.32
N GLU A 132 0.63 4.34 -2.94
CA GLU A 132 0.16 4.18 -1.56
C GLU A 132 1.30 3.75 -0.61
N VAL A 133 2.26 2.94 -1.10
CA VAL A 133 3.48 2.59 -0.36
C VAL A 133 4.28 3.85 -0.05
N ARG A 134 4.48 4.73 -1.02
CA ARG A 134 5.23 5.98 -0.86
C ARG A 134 4.58 6.89 0.19
N GLU A 135 3.28 7.11 0.11
CA GLU A 135 2.54 7.90 1.09
C GLU A 135 2.64 7.31 2.51
N SER A 136 2.52 5.99 2.63
CA SER A 136 2.65 5.30 3.93
C SER A 136 4.06 5.41 4.50
N LEU A 137 5.10 5.31 3.67
CA LEU A 137 6.50 5.44 4.08
C LEU A 137 6.84 6.86 4.55
N GLU A 138 6.25 7.91 3.95
CA GLU A 138 6.49 9.29 4.43
C GLU A 138 6.15 9.45 5.91
N GLN A 139 5.05 8.85 6.35
CA GLN A 139 4.63 8.89 7.75
C GLN A 139 5.43 7.92 8.62
N TYR A 140 5.71 6.73 8.10
CA TYR A 140 6.36 5.67 8.85
C TYR A 140 7.81 6.01 9.23
N ARG A 141 8.56 6.63 8.32
CA ARG A 141 9.96 7.04 8.51
C ARG A 141 10.16 8.08 9.61
N LEU A 142 9.12 8.85 9.94
CA LEU A 142 9.17 9.85 11.00
C LEU A 142 9.08 9.25 12.41
N GLN A 143 8.68 7.98 12.49
CA GLN A 143 8.56 7.26 13.75
C GLN A 143 9.89 6.58 14.11
N GLU A 144 10.23 6.54 15.38
CA GLU A 144 11.35 5.75 15.90
C GLU A 144 10.88 4.29 16.04
N GLY A 145 11.68 3.34 15.53
CA GLY A 145 11.36 1.92 15.64
C GLY A 145 12.28 1.03 14.81
N ASP A 146 12.17 -0.28 15.03
CA ASP A 146 13.10 -1.31 14.53
C ASP A 146 13.18 -1.42 13.00
N TYR A 147 12.17 -0.91 12.27
CA TYR A 147 12.11 -1.02 10.80
C TYR A 147 12.40 0.30 10.08
N ARG A 148 12.85 1.33 10.80
CA ARG A 148 13.13 2.65 10.22
C ARG A 148 14.17 2.59 9.10
N ASP A 149 15.28 1.90 9.32
CA ASP A 149 16.35 1.78 8.31
C ASP A 149 15.87 1.04 7.05
N LYS A 150 15.00 0.04 7.22
CA LYS A 150 14.36 -0.66 6.11
C LYS A 150 13.39 0.24 5.36
N ALA A 151 12.63 1.06 6.07
CA ALA A 151 11.72 2.03 5.49
C ALA A 151 12.47 3.12 4.71
N ASP A 152 13.59 3.61 5.22
CA ASP A 152 14.45 4.57 4.53
C ASP A 152 15.05 3.98 3.24
N SER A 153 15.52 2.74 3.30
CA SER A 153 16.04 2.03 2.13
C SER A 153 14.95 1.84 1.06
N LEU A 154 13.76 1.44 1.48
CA LEU A 154 12.60 1.26 0.60
C LEU A 154 12.14 2.59 -0.02
N TRP A 155 12.14 3.66 0.76
CA TRP A 155 11.84 5.00 0.28
C TRP A 155 12.80 5.46 -0.82
N MET A 156 14.10 5.18 -0.67
CA MET A 156 15.10 5.52 -1.69
C MET A 156 14.87 4.78 -3.01
N LEU A 157 14.38 3.53 -2.95
CA LEU A 157 14.05 2.75 -4.15
C LEU A 157 12.81 3.27 -4.88
N LEU A 158 11.89 3.92 -4.15
CA LEU A 158 10.60 4.39 -4.70
C LEU A 158 10.63 5.88 -5.13
N ARG A 159 11.72 6.58 -4.87
CA ARG A 159 11.89 7.99 -5.21
C ARG A 159 12.29 8.15 -6.66
#